data_7cf70d9e8a0bd1a144b5774b64defbbd
#
_entry.id   7cf70d9e8a0bd1a144b5774b64defbbd
#
_cell.length_a   1.000
_cell.length_b   1.000
_cell.length_c   1.000
_cell.angle_alpha   90.00
_cell.angle_beta   90.00
_cell.angle_gamma   90.00
#
_symmetry.space_group_name_H-M   'P 1'
#
loop_
_entity.id
_entity.type
_entity.pdbx_description
1 polymer ?
#
loop_
_entity_poly.entity_id
_entity_poly.type
_entity_poly.pdbx_seq_one_letter_code
_entity_poly.pdbx_strand_id
1 'polypeptide(L)'
;MLGQFVLLALAWGASFLFIKIGLEGLSPTQVVLGRMVTGAAALLLMTAVTRQRLPRDAAAWGHLAAVAVLLCVAPFLLFAWAELHLSSGLASIYNATTPLMTMMVALVALPGERPDRAKLTGLLVGFAGVVVVLAPWRGLAGGSRAAQAACLLATLCYGLAFVYLRRFISPRALPALAVATMQVGLGAMIMLLAAPFTATSPVALSWPVVLSVLALGVAGSGLAYVWNTNVVAHWGATNASTVTYLTPVVGVALGITVLGERITWSEPVGAMIVVVGIAISQGRIRTRRSTPAHPLNTPGQGQRPDRRSVPAQS
;
A
#
# COMPACT_ATOMS: atom_id res chain seq x y z
N MET A 1 -17.75 8.74 -6.68
CA MET A 1 -16.30 8.48 -6.66
C MET A 1 -15.60 9.11 -5.47
N LEU A 2 -15.72 10.44 -5.22
CA LEU A 2 -15.08 11.07 -4.05
C LEU A 2 -15.48 10.41 -2.73
N GLY A 3 -16.74 10.07 -2.54
CA GLY A 3 -17.20 9.35 -1.34
C GLY A 3 -16.51 7.99 -1.13
N GLN A 4 -16.35 7.19 -2.19
CA GLN A 4 -15.64 5.91 -2.10
C GLN A 4 -14.15 6.09 -1.78
N PHE A 5 -13.51 7.13 -2.30
CA PHE A 5 -12.12 7.46 -1.99
C PHE A 5 -11.95 7.85 -0.51
N VAL A 6 -12.86 8.67 0.03
CA VAL A 6 -12.85 9.05 1.45
C VAL A 6 -13.11 7.83 2.33
N LEU A 7 -14.12 7.00 2.00
CA LEU A 7 -14.40 5.76 2.73
C LEU A 7 -13.21 4.79 2.72
N LEU A 8 -12.51 4.68 1.59
CA LEU A 8 -11.29 3.88 1.47
C LEU A 8 -10.18 4.40 2.39
N ALA A 9 -9.94 5.72 2.40
CA ALA A 9 -8.95 6.35 3.27
C ALA A 9 -9.30 6.12 4.75
N LEU A 10 -10.57 6.27 5.12
CA LEU A 10 -11.06 6.03 6.47
C LEU A 10 -10.91 4.56 6.87
N ALA A 11 -11.33 3.61 6.00
CA ALA A 11 -11.27 2.19 6.29
C ALA A 11 -9.82 1.69 6.50
N TRP A 12 -8.89 2.13 5.64
CA TRP A 12 -7.49 1.74 5.78
C TRP A 12 -6.79 2.47 6.91
N GLY A 13 -7.07 3.77 7.12
CA GLY A 13 -6.51 4.53 8.23
C GLY A 13 -7.01 4.05 9.59
N ALA A 14 -8.30 3.75 9.70
CA ALA A 14 -8.90 3.22 10.92
C ALA A 14 -8.49 1.76 11.22
N SER A 15 -7.91 1.04 10.27
CA SER A 15 -7.47 -0.34 10.49
C SER A 15 -6.48 -0.46 11.66
N PHE A 16 -5.59 0.51 11.85
CA PHE A 16 -4.63 0.51 12.96
C PHE A 16 -5.33 0.71 14.31
N LEU A 17 -6.32 1.60 14.39
CA LEU A 17 -7.18 1.73 15.57
C LEU A 17 -7.87 0.39 15.91
N PHE A 18 -8.48 -0.24 14.91
CA PHE A 18 -9.20 -1.49 15.12
C PHE A 18 -8.28 -2.67 15.45
N ILE A 19 -7.04 -2.71 14.94
CA ILE A 19 -6.04 -3.68 15.38
C ILE A 19 -5.76 -3.46 16.87
N LYS A 20 -5.50 -2.22 17.29
CA LYS A 20 -5.19 -1.89 18.69
C LYS A 20 -6.30 -2.30 19.64
N ILE A 21 -7.57 -1.98 19.33
CA ILE A 21 -8.73 -2.40 20.11
C ILE A 21 -8.90 -3.93 20.08
N GLY A 22 -8.70 -4.56 18.93
CA GLY A 22 -8.77 -6.03 18.82
C GLY A 22 -7.77 -6.75 19.73
N LEU A 23 -6.57 -6.16 19.91
CA LEU A 23 -5.51 -6.69 20.78
C LEU A 23 -5.81 -6.58 22.27
N GLU A 24 -6.84 -5.84 22.69
CA GLU A 24 -7.27 -5.80 24.10
C GLU A 24 -7.85 -7.14 24.56
N GLY A 25 -8.37 -7.97 23.64
CA GLY A 25 -8.99 -9.25 23.99
C GLY A 25 -8.51 -10.44 23.17
N LEU A 26 -7.68 -10.20 22.15
CA LEU A 26 -7.22 -11.22 21.22
C LEU A 26 -5.71 -11.13 21.01
N SER A 27 -5.06 -12.25 20.76
CA SER A 27 -3.67 -12.26 20.32
C SER A 27 -3.54 -11.72 18.88
N PRO A 28 -2.34 -11.28 18.44
CA PRO A 28 -2.12 -10.83 17.07
C PRO A 28 -2.59 -11.84 16.01
N THR A 29 -2.36 -13.13 16.23
CA THR A 29 -2.80 -14.19 15.33
C THR A 29 -4.32 -14.32 15.28
N GLN A 30 -5.01 -14.17 16.42
CA GLN A 30 -6.47 -14.21 16.49
C GLN A 30 -7.11 -12.98 15.82
N VAL A 31 -6.54 -11.77 15.99
CA VAL A 31 -6.99 -10.57 15.28
C VAL A 31 -6.87 -10.75 13.77
N VAL A 32 -5.72 -11.24 13.29
CA VAL A 32 -5.50 -11.46 11.86
C VAL A 32 -6.39 -12.59 11.33
N LEU A 33 -6.55 -13.69 12.07
CA LEU A 33 -7.47 -14.76 11.72
C LEU A 33 -8.90 -14.24 11.55
N GLY A 34 -9.42 -13.51 12.55
CA GLY A 34 -10.75 -12.92 12.51
C GLY A 34 -10.92 -11.95 11.33
N ARG A 35 -9.94 -11.07 11.11
CA ARG A 35 -9.89 -10.16 9.95
C ARG A 35 -9.95 -10.91 8.62
N MET A 36 -9.15 -11.96 8.46
CA MET A 36 -9.09 -12.73 7.24
C MET A 36 -10.38 -13.49 6.96
N VAL A 37 -10.94 -14.14 7.97
CA VAL A 37 -12.18 -14.91 7.84
C VAL A 37 -13.37 -14.03 7.52
N THR A 38 -13.55 -12.92 8.25
CA THR A 38 -14.66 -11.98 8.02
C THR A 38 -14.50 -11.24 6.69
N GLY A 39 -13.28 -10.88 6.30
CA GLY A 39 -12.97 -10.29 5.00
C GLY A 39 -13.22 -11.27 3.84
N ALA A 40 -12.79 -12.53 3.98
CA ALA A 40 -13.06 -13.57 3.00
C ALA A 40 -14.57 -13.84 2.85
N ALA A 41 -15.30 -13.91 3.95
CA ALA A 41 -16.76 -14.08 3.92
C ALA A 41 -17.45 -12.93 3.18
N ALA A 42 -17.06 -11.68 3.46
CA ALA A 42 -17.61 -10.51 2.77
C ALA A 42 -17.30 -10.54 1.26
N LEU A 43 -16.07 -10.84 0.87
CA LEU A 43 -15.66 -10.92 -0.55
C LEU A 43 -16.32 -12.10 -1.28
N LEU A 44 -16.47 -13.26 -0.63
CA LEU A 44 -17.19 -14.39 -1.19
C LEU A 44 -18.67 -14.08 -1.41
N LEU A 45 -19.31 -13.42 -0.44
CA LEU A 45 -20.70 -12.96 -0.59
C LEU A 45 -20.83 -12.01 -1.76
N MET A 46 -19.92 -11.02 -1.89
CA MET A 46 -19.93 -10.08 -3.02
C MET A 46 -19.69 -10.79 -4.36
N THR A 47 -18.76 -11.74 -4.41
CA THR A 47 -18.48 -12.57 -5.59
C THR A 47 -19.72 -13.38 -6.00
N ALA A 48 -20.44 -13.96 -5.03
CA ALA A 48 -21.67 -14.69 -5.26
C ALA A 48 -22.82 -13.79 -5.76
N VAL A 49 -23.04 -12.63 -5.10
CA VAL A 49 -24.08 -11.67 -5.49
C VAL A 49 -23.81 -11.09 -6.89
N THR A 50 -22.56 -10.75 -7.21
CA THR A 50 -22.18 -10.25 -8.53
C THR A 50 -22.03 -11.35 -9.58
N ARG A 51 -22.20 -12.60 -9.21
CA ARG A 51 -22.02 -13.80 -10.05
C ARG A 51 -20.64 -13.81 -10.75
N GLN A 52 -19.64 -13.23 -10.08
CA GLN A 52 -18.28 -13.15 -10.63
C GLN A 52 -17.65 -14.55 -10.61
N ARG A 53 -17.20 -15.01 -11.77
CA ARG A 53 -16.53 -16.30 -11.86
C ARG A 53 -15.08 -16.18 -11.39
N LEU A 54 -14.66 -17.09 -10.53
CA LEU A 54 -13.25 -17.22 -10.14
C LEU A 54 -12.49 -17.97 -11.25
N PRO A 55 -11.23 -17.58 -11.54
CA PRO A 55 -10.42 -18.26 -12.52
C PRO A 55 -10.17 -19.72 -12.13
N ARG A 56 -10.11 -20.59 -13.14
CA ARG A 56 -9.83 -22.02 -12.98
C ARG A 56 -8.36 -22.38 -13.18
N ASP A 57 -7.55 -21.39 -13.53
CA ASP A 57 -6.11 -21.57 -13.76
C ASP A 57 -5.37 -21.84 -12.44
N ALA A 58 -4.83 -23.05 -12.30
CA ALA A 58 -4.07 -23.45 -11.11
C ALA A 58 -2.83 -22.59 -10.88
N ALA A 59 -2.19 -22.10 -11.96
CA ALA A 59 -1.05 -21.20 -11.82
C ALA A 59 -1.44 -19.86 -11.21
N ALA A 60 -2.63 -19.32 -11.55
CA ALA A 60 -3.15 -18.11 -10.92
C ALA A 60 -3.37 -18.32 -9.41
N TRP A 61 -3.90 -19.47 -9.00
CA TRP A 61 -4.07 -19.82 -7.59
C TRP A 61 -2.73 -19.90 -6.85
N GLY A 62 -1.72 -20.55 -7.44
CA GLY A 62 -0.37 -20.63 -6.86
C GLY A 62 0.27 -19.25 -6.69
N HIS A 63 0.19 -18.39 -7.72
CA HIS A 63 0.67 -17.02 -7.60
C HIS A 63 -0.10 -16.21 -6.56
N LEU A 64 -1.42 -16.34 -6.49
CA LEU A 64 -2.22 -15.62 -5.51
C LEU A 64 -2.03 -16.15 -4.08
N ALA A 65 -1.61 -17.41 -3.90
CA ALA A 65 -1.19 -17.91 -2.60
C ALA A 65 0.07 -17.19 -2.08
N ALA A 66 1.07 -16.98 -2.97
CA ALA A 66 2.25 -16.16 -2.61
C ALA A 66 1.86 -14.71 -2.28
N VAL A 67 0.93 -14.13 -3.06
CA VAL A 67 0.40 -12.79 -2.78
C VAL A 67 -0.38 -12.78 -1.46
N ALA A 68 -1.17 -13.79 -1.14
CA ALA A 68 -1.89 -13.90 0.13
C ALA A 68 -0.93 -13.83 1.34
N VAL A 69 0.22 -14.51 1.25
CA VAL A 69 1.24 -14.43 2.30
C VAL A 69 1.85 -13.04 2.36
N LEU A 70 2.31 -12.50 1.23
CA LEU A 70 3.07 -11.25 1.18
C LEU A 70 2.20 -10.00 1.37
N LEU A 71 0.91 -10.02 1.01
CA LEU A 71 0.03 -8.86 1.06
C LEU A 71 -0.93 -8.88 2.25
N CYS A 72 -1.25 -10.08 2.77
CA CYS A 72 -2.25 -10.22 3.82
C CYS A 72 -1.66 -10.85 5.09
N VAL A 73 -1.19 -12.10 5.04
CA VAL A 73 -0.85 -12.85 6.25
C VAL A 73 0.37 -12.25 6.96
N ALA A 74 1.51 -12.18 6.29
CA ALA A 74 2.76 -11.73 6.91
C ALA A 74 2.69 -10.25 7.37
N PRO A 75 2.28 -9.28 6.53
CA PRO A 75 2.25 -7.88 6.98
C PRO A 75 1.20 -7.63 8.06
N PHE A 76 0.04 -8.29 8.02
CA PHE A 76 -0.97 -8.10 9.07
C PHE A 76 -0.51 -8.66 10.40
N LEU A 77 0.18 -9.82 10.42
CA LEU A 77 0.77 -10.36 11.64
C LEU A 77 1.88 -9.45 12.18
N LEU A 78 2.73 -8.93 11.31
CA LEU A 78 3.82 -8.01 11.69
C LEU A 78 3.28 -6.71 12.28
N PHE A 79 2.26 -6.09 11.67
CA PHE A 79 1.63 -4.89 12.21
C PHE A 79 0.89 -5.19 13.52
N ALA A 80 0.10 -6.26 13.60
CA ALA A 80 -0.61 -6.62 14.82
C ALA A 80 0.37 -6.91 15.98
N TRP A 81 1.47 -7.59 15.70
CA TRP A 81 2.52 -7.79 16.71
C TRP A 81 3.22 -6.48 17.10
N ALA A 82 3.52 -5.62 16.11
CA ALA A 82 4.17 -4.34 16.36
C ALA A 82 3.30 -3.43 17.25
N GLU A 83 1.99 -3.43 17.04
CA GLU A 83 1.06 -2.63 17.83
C GLU A 83 0.89 -3.07 19.30
N LEU A 84 1.41 -4.24 19.69
CA LEU A 84 1.60 -4.55 21.10
C LEU A 84 2.62 -3.63 21.79
N HIS A 85 3.54 -3.05 21.00
CA HIS A 85 4.71 -2.31 21.50
C HIS A 85 4.80 -0.87 20.99
N LEU A 86 3.95 -0.50 20.02
CA LEU A 86 3.89 0.81 19.39
C LEU A 86 2.46 1.36 19.44
N SER A 87 2.32 2.68 19.28
CA SER A 87 1.03 3.32 19.07
C SER A 87 0.46 2.98 17.68
N SER A 88 -0.87 3.01 17.57
CA SER A 88 -1.57 2.78 16.30
C SER A 88 -1.25 3.89 15.28
N GLY A 89 -1.11 5.13 15.75
CA GLY A 89 -0.68 6.27 14.95
C GLY A 89 0.70 6.04 14.34
N LEU A 90 1.68 5.58 15.14
CA LEU A 90 3.04 5.31 14.67
C LEU A 90 3.06 4.15 13.66
N ALA A 91 2.31 3.07 13.89
CA ALA A 91 2.18 1.96 12.94
C ALA A 91 1.60 2.44 11.60
N SER A 92 0.61 3.34 11.61
CA SER A 92 0.04 3.94 10.39
C SER A 92 1.04 4.80 9.61
N ILE A 93 1.93 5.51 10.32
CA ILE A 93 3.03 6.29 9.70
C ILE A 93 4.03 5.35 9.02
N TYR A 94 4.42 4.25 9.67
CA TYR A 94 5.28 3.24 9.02
C TYR A 94 4.63 2.65 7.79
N ASN A 95 3.32 2.40 7.82
CA ASN A 95 2.61 1.91 6.64
C ASN A 95 2.70 2.87 5.43
N ALA A 96 2.81 4.17 5.65
CA ALA A 96 3.01 5.16 4.58
C ALA A 96 4.36 5.01 3.85
N THR A 97 5.30 4.22 4.37
CA THR A 97 6.56 3.90 3.65
C THR A 97 6.39 2.84 2.55
N THR A 98 5.22 2.20 2.46
CA THR A 98 4.94 1.16 1.45
C THR A 98 5.30 1.58 0.01
N PRO A 99 4.97 2.78 -0.49
CA PRO A 99 5.37 3.18 -1.83
C PRO A 99 6.90 3.26 -2.03
N LEU A 100 7.65 3.63 -0.98
CA LEU A 100 9.12 3.66 -1.01
C LEU A 100 9.67 2.24 -1.13
N MET A 101 9.17 1.31 -0.32
CA MET A 101 9.55 -0.10 -0.39
C MET A 101 9.18 -0.73 -1.74
N THR A 102 7.97 -0.41 -2.25
CA THR A 102 7.54 -0.86 -3.58
C THR A 102 8.47 -0.36 -4.68
N MET A 103 8.85 0.91 -4.63
CA MET A 103 9.78 1.49 -5.60
C MET A 103 11.16 0.84 -5.51
N MET A 104 11.69 0.63 -4.33
CA MET A 104 12.98 -0.01 -4.10
C MET A 104 12.99 -1.43 -4.68
N VAL A 105 11.94 -2.22 -4.41
CA VAL A 105 11.79 -3.58 -4.96
C VAL A 105 11.63 -3.55 -6.48
N ALA A 106 10.84 -2.60 -7.02
CA ALA A 106 10.61 -2.48 -8.47
C ALA A 106 11.90 -2.14 -9.23
N LEU A 107 12.75 -1.27 -8.70
CA LEU A 107 14.05 -0.92 -9.30
C LEU A 107 14.98 -2.13 -9.43
N VAL A 108 14.88 -3.08 -8.51
CA VAL A 108 15.71 -4.31 -8.53
C VAL A 108 15.06 -5.41 -9.36
N ALA A 109 13.74 -5.61 -9.24
CA ALA A 109 13.04 -6.78 -9.77
C ALA A 109 12.40 -6.57 -11.16
N LEU A 110 12.26 -5.33 -11.63
CA LEU A 110 11.66 -5.02 -12.92
C LEU A 110 12.68 -4.38 -13.88
N PRO A 111 13.24 -5.11 -14.85
CA PRO A 111 14.31 -4.63 -15.73
C PRO A 111 13.96 -3.38 -16.57
N GLY A 112 12.67 -3.11 -16.77
CA GLY A 112 12.19 -1.92 -17.50
C GLY A 112 12.06 -0.65 -16.65
N GLU A 113 12.21 -0.74 -15.33
CA GLU A 113 12.11 0.39 -14.43
C GLU A 113 13.50 0.98 -14.15
N ARG A 114 13.96 1.87 -15.04
CA ARG A 114 15.22 2.58 -14.81
C ARG A 114 15.05 3.63 -13.71
N PRO A 115 15.99 3.73 -12.76
CA PRO A 115 16.02 4.83 -11.81
C PRO A 115 16.26 6.13 -12.56
N ASP A 116 15.29 7.04 -12.51
CA ASP A 116 15.52 8.43 -12.90
C ASP A 116 15.91 9.26 -11.67
N ARG A 117 16.37 10.50 -11.92
CA ARG A 117 16.80 11.39 -10.83
C ARG A 117 15.67 11.68 -9.83
N ALA A 118 14.42 11.79 -10.30
CA ALA A 118 13.29 12.07 -9.44
C ALA A 118 12.98 10.88 -8.53
N LYS A 119 13.00 9.65 -9.06
CA LYS A 119 12.85 8.43 -8.27
C LYS A 119 13.92 8.30 -7.21
N LEU A 120 15.19 8.50 -7.57
CA LEU A 120 16.31 8.40 -6.63
C LEU A 120 16.24 9.49 -5.56
N THR A 121 16.00 10.75 -5.93
CA THR A 121 15.86 11.85 -4.97
C THR A 121 14.67 11.61 -4.04
N GLY A 122 13.53 11.21 -4.59
CA GLY A 122 12.34 10.89 -3.79
C GLY A 122 12.58 9.75 -2.81
N LEU A 123 13.32 8.71 -3.22
CA LEU A 123 13.71 7.60 -2.37
C LEU A 123 14.60 8.08 -1.21
N LEU A 124 15.63 8.86 -1.49
CA LEU A 124 16.54 9.39 -0.46
C LEU A 124 15.82 10.31 0.54
N VAL A 125 14.97 11.22 0.05
CA VAL A 125 14.16 12.10 0.90
C VAL A 125 13.19 11.26 1.75
N GLY A 126 12.52 10.27 1.15
CA GLY A 126 11.62 9.40 1.89
C GLY A 126 12.32 8.61 2.99
N PHE A 127 13.50 8.05 2.72
CA PHE A 127 14.30 7.35 3.76
C PHE A 127 14.80 8.29 4.84
N ALA A 128 15.16 9.54 4.52
CA ALA A 128 15.47 10.55 5.55
C ALA A 128 14.26 10.77 6.46
N GLY A 129 13.04 10.82 5.92
CA GLY A 129 11.81 10.87 6.71
C GLY A 129 11.63 9.65 7.62
N VAL A 130 11.92 8.44 7.14
CA VAL A 130 11.90 7.22 7.96
C VAL A 130 12.89 7.32 9.12
N VAL A 131 14.09 7.82 8.90
CA VAL A 131 15.08 8.03 9.98
C VAL A 131 14.57 9.03 11.02
N VAL A 132 13.87 10.09 10.61
CA VAL A 132 13.25 11.04 11.54
C VAL A 132 12.13 10.38 12.36
N VAL A 133 11.29 9.52 11.75
CA VAL A 133 10.26 8.75 12.48
C VAL A 133 10.89 7.77 13.47
N LEU A 134 11.93 7.07 13.04
CA LEU A 134 12.68 6.13 13.91
C LEU A 134 13.29 6.81 15.13
N ALA A 135 13.60 8.11 15.01
CA ALA A 135 14.19 8.94 16.07
C ALA A 135 15.34 8.22 16.83
N PRO A 136 16.38 7.73 16.14
CA PRO A 136 17.44 6.91 16.76
C PRO A 136 18.16 7.66 17.90
N TRP A 137 18.12 8.98 17.91
CA TRP A 137 18.67 9.84 18.97
C TRP A 137 17.91 9.77 20.31
N ARG A 138 16.72 9.16 20.34
CA ARG A 138 15.92 8.96 21.57
C ARG A 138 16.31 7.70 22.33
N GLY A 139 17.21 6.89 21.80
CA GLY A 139 17.61 5.61 22.41
C GLY A 139 16.42 4.65 22.58
N LEU A 140 16.34 4.02 23.76
CA LEU A 140 15.25 3.08 24.10
C LEU A 140 13.91 3.76 24.40
N ALA A 141 13.90 5.09 24.62
CA ALA A 141 12.67 5.85 24.88
C ALA A 141 11.75 5.97 23.63
N GLY A 142 12.24 5.65 22.45
CA GLY A 142 11.50 5.68 21.17
C GLY A 142 10.63 4.44 20.87
N GLY A 143 10.41 3.56 21.87
CA GLY A 143 9.67 2.32 21.68
C GLY A 143 10.55 1.14 21.23
N SER A 144 9.94 -0.04 21.06
CA SER A 144 10.65 -1.27 20.66
C SER A 144 11.24 -1.17 19.24
N ARG A 145 12.56 -1.21 19.11
CA ARG A 145 13.23 -1.27 17.80
C ARG A 145 12.80 -2.49 16.98
N ALA A 146 12.52 -3.60 17.64
CA ALA A 146 12.00 -4.79 16.97
C ALA A 146 10.61 -4.55 16.36
N ALA A 147 9.74 -3.83 17.05
CA ALA A 147 8.42 -3.48 16.54
C ALA A 147 8.48 -2.49 15.37
N GLN A 148 9.38 -1.51 15.42
CA GLN A 148 9.65 -0.61 14.30
C GLN A 148 10.18 -1.37 13.08
N ALA A 149 11.14 -2.30 13.29
CA ALA A 149 11.64 -3.17 12.24
C ALA A 149 10.54 -4.08 11.65
N ALA A 150 9.64 -4.60 12.48
CA ALA A 150 8.48 -5.38 12.03
C ALA A 150 7.55 -4.56 11.12
N CYS A 151 7.28 -3.30 11.46
CA CYS A 151 6.51 -2.41 10.58
C CYS A 151 7.20 -2.19 9.22
N LEU A 152 8.52 -1.95 9.21
CA LEU A 152 9.28 -1.81 7.96
C LEU A 152 9.31 -3.11 7.15
N LEU A 153 9.44 -4.26 7.81
CA LEU A 153 9.34 -5.56 7.15
C LEU A 153 7.95 -5.80 6.57
N ALA A 154 6.89 -5.39 7.27
CA ALA A 154 5.54 -5.46 6.75
C ALA A 154 5.37 -4.64 5.46
N THR A 155 5.89 -3.42 5.42
CA THR A 155 5.84 -2.57 4.22
C THR A 155 6.73 -3.09 3.08
N LEU A 156 7.84 -3.75 3.41
CA LEU A 156 8.65 -4.47 2.43
C LEU A 156 7.87 -5.66 1.83
N CYS A 157 7.15 -6.43 2.66
CA CYS A 157 6.25 -7.49 2.17
C CYS A 157 5.21 -6.94 1.20
N TYR A 158 4.60 -5.77 1.50
CA TYR A 158 3.71 -5.08 0.57
C TYR A 158 4.42 -4.70 -0.73
N GLY A 159 5.62 -4.15 -0.65
CA GLY A 159 6.42 -3.81 -1.83
C GLY A 159 6.69 -5.01 -2.73
N LEU A 160 7.10 -6.13 -2.14
CA LEU A 160 7.29 -7.41 -2.83
C LEU A 160 5.98 -7.91 -3.47
N ALA A 161 4.86 -7.84 -2.71
CA ALA A 161 3.56 -8.27 -3.19
C ALA A 161 3.09 -7.45 -4.41
N PHE A 162 3.22 -6.12 -4.37
CA PHE A 162 2.81 -5.26 -5.48
C PHE A 162 3.64 -5.49 -6.75
N VAL A 163 4.95 -5.66 -6.61
CA VAL A 163 5.83 -6.00 -7.73
C VAL A 163 5.51 -7.39 -8.27
N TYR A 164 5.25 -8.35 -7.40
CA TYR A 164 4.85 -9.71 -7.77
C TYR A 164 3.50 -9.73 -8.51
N LEU A 165 2.49 -9.02 -7.99
CA LEU A 165 1.20 -8.83 -8.66
C LEU A 165 1.37 -8.23 -10.06
N ARG A 166 2.19 -7.19 -10.19
CA ARG A 166 2.48 -6.54 -11.46
C ARG A 166 3.11 -7.50 -12.47
N ARG A 167 4.05 -8.34 -12.01
CA ARG A 167 4.79 -9.26 -12.89
C ARG A 167 3.99 -10.48 -13.30
N PHE A 168 3.22 -11.07 -12.38
CA PHE A 168 2.62 -12.39 -12.59
C PHE A 168 1.09 -12.38 -12.69
N ILE A 169 0.41 -11.42 -12.08
CA ILE A 169 -1.07 -11.38 -12.04
C ILE A 169 -1.63 -10.37 -13.04
N SER A 170 -1.07 -9.15 -13.11
CA SER A 170 -1.57 -8.11 -14.03
C SER A 170 -1.65 -8.57 -15.50
N PRO A 171 -0.68 -9.36 -16.06
CA PRO A 171 -0.79 -9.83 -17.43
C PRO A 171 -1.96 -10.80 -17.69
N ARG A 172 -2.52 -11.39 -16.63
CA ARG A 172 -3.67 -12.32 -16.74
C ARG A 172 -5.01 -11.59 -16.85
N ALA A 173 -5.04 -10.26 -16.73
CA ALA A 173 -6.23 -9.42 -16.83
C ALA A 173 -7.43 -9.93 -15.99
N LEU A 174 -7.16 -10.51 -14.81
CA LEU A 174 -8.19 -11.03 -13.93
C LEU A 174 -9.01 -9.89 -13.33
N PRO A 175 -10.33 -10.06 -13.13
CA PRO A 175 -11.16 -9.09 -12.44
C PRO A 175 -10.65 -8.84 -11.02
N ALA A 176 -10.57 -7.57 -10.61
CA ALA A 176 -10.00 -7.19 -9.33
C ALA A 176 -10.75 -7.82 -8.13
N LEU A 177 -12.08 -7.97 -8.21
CA LEU A 177 -12.86 -8.67 -7.19
C LEU A 177 -12.43 -10.15 -7.08
N ALA A 178 -12.19 -10.83 -8.21
CA ALA A 178 -11.73 -12.22 -8.19
C ALA A 178 -10.32 -12.32 -7.54
N VAL A 179 -9.39 -11.43 -7.91
CA VAL A 179 -8.06 -11.36 -7.30
C VAL A 179 -8.16 -11.13 -5.79
N ALA A 180 -8.97 -10.15 -5.35
CA ALA A 180 -9.17 -9.85 -3.94
C ALA A 180 -9.78 -11.05 -3.18
N THR A 181 -10.82 -11.68 -3.74
CA THR A 181 -11.47 -12.85 -3.13
C THR A 181 -10.51 -14.02 -2.99
N MET A 182 -9.71 -14.30 -4.01
CA MET A 182 -8.75 -15.40 -3.98
C MET A 182 -7.62 -15.13 -2.98
N GLN A 183 -7.00 -13.94 -2.99
CA GLN A 183 -5.88 -13.66 -2.09
C GLN A 183 -6.31 -13.60 -0.62
N VAL A 184 -7.46 -12.97 -0.30
CA VAL A 184 -7.97 -12.91 1.08
C VAL A 184 -8.51 -14.27 1.51
N GLY A 185 -9.17 -15.01 0.62
CA GLY A 185 -9.66 -16.37 0.88
C GLY A 185 -8.53 -17.36 1.15
N LEU A 186 -7.45 -17.32 0.34
CA LEU A 186 -6.25 -18.13 0.57
C LEU A 186 -5.54 -17.71 1.86
N GLY A 187 -5.47 -16.42 2.17
CA GLY A 187 -4.95 -15.93 3.45
C GLY A 187 -5.78 -16.44 4.64
N ALA A 188 -7.11 -16.41 4.53
CA ALA A 188 -7.99 -16.97 5.56
C ALA A 188 -7.77 -18.49 5.74
N MET A 189 -7.62 -19.23 4.65
CA MET A 189 -7.34 -20.67 4.70
C MET A 189 -5.99 -20.96 5.36
N ILE A 190 -4.94 -20.20 5.01
CA ILE A 190 -3.61 -20.32 5.66
C ILE A 190 -3.72 -20.06 7.16
N MET A 191 -4.43 -18.99 7.56
CA MET A 191 -4.60 -18.64 8.97
C MET A 191 -5.45 -19.69 9.71
N LEU A 192 -6.49 -20.24 9.09
CA LEU A 192 -7.30 -21.31 9.66
C LEU A 192 -6.49 -22.59 9.88
N LEU A 193 -5.64 -22.98 8.93
CA LEU A 193 -4.75 -24.14 9.07
C LEU A 193 -3.68 -23.92 10.14
N ALA A 194 -3.20 -22.68 10.31
CA ALA A 194 -2.24 -22.35 11.36
C ALA A 194 -2.88 -22.16 12.75
N ALA A 195 -4.19 -21.88 12.81
CA ALA A 195 -4.90 -21.51 14.05
C ALA A 195 -4.74 -22.52 15.20
N PRO A 196 -4.80 -23.84 14.99
CA PRO A 196 -4.62 -24.81 16.09
C PRO A 196 -3.27 -24.69 16.80
N PHE A 197 -2.25 -24.15 16.12
CA PHE A 197 -0.89 -24.03 16.63
C PHE A 197 -0.55 -22.61 17.10
N THR A 198 -1.23 -21.58 16.58
CA THR A 198 -0.83 -20.18 16.76
C THR A 198 -1.87 -19.30 17.43
N ALA A 199 -3.14 -19.71 17.42
CA ALA A 199 -4.26 -18.94 17.98
C ALA A 199 -4.78 -19.55 19.30
N THR A 200 -3.89 -20.12 20.12
CA THR A 200 -4.21 -20.88 21.33
C THR A 200 -4.32 -20.00 22.59
N SER A 201 -4.04 -18.70 22.49
CA SER A 201 -4.16 -17.78 23.62
C SER A 201 -5.61 -17.67 24.10
N PRO A 202 -5.84 -17.42 25.41
CA PRO A 202 -7.16 -17.13 25.93
C PRO A 202 -7.83 -15.98 25.18
N VAL A 203 -9.13 -16.10 24.96
CA VAL A 203 -9.93 -15.10 24.23
C VAL A 203 -10.80 -14.34 25.22
N ALA A 204 -10.71 -13.02 25.25
CA ALA A 204 -11.57 -12.15 26.02
C ALA A 204 -12.41 -11.27 25.07
N LEU A 205 -13.60 -11.77 24.72
CA LEU A 205 -14.48 -11.03 23.81
C LEU A 205 -15.26 -9.96 24.55
N SER A 206 -15.11 -8.73 24.08
CA SER A 206 -15.96 -7.59 24.38
C SER A 206 -16.59 -7.07 23.09
N TRP A 207 -17.67 -6.31 23.19
CA TRP A 207 -18.27 -5.69 22.00
C TRP A 207 -17.30 -4.85 21.17
N PRO A 208 -16.42 -3.99 21.77
CA PRO A 208 -15.39 -3.25 21.03
C PRO A 208 -14.46 -4.19 20.25
N VAL A 209 -14.00 -5.28 20.85
CA VAL A 209 -13.10 -6.26 20.20
C VAL A 209 -13.80 -6.92 19.01
N VAL A 210 -15.03 -7.41 19.19
CA VAL A 210 -15.79 -8.06 18.11
C VAL A 210 -16.05 -7.09 16.96
N LEU A 211 -16.53 -5.89 17.25
CA LEU A 211 -16.81 -4.87 16.23
C LEU A 211 -15.55 -4.44 15.49
N SER A 212 -14.42 -4.34 16.18
CA SER A 212 -13.13 -4.01 15.58
C SER A 212 -12.67 -5.07 14.58
N VAL A 213 -12.78 -6.35 14.94
CA VAL A 213 -12.42 -7.46 14.04
C VAL A 213 -13.35 -7.51 12.82
N LEU A 214 -14.65 -7.30 13.02
CA LEU A 214 -15.61 -7.21 11.92
C LEU A 214 -15.32 -6.01 11.01
N ALA A 215 -15.03 -4.84 11.57
CA ALA A 215 -14.66 -3.65 10.80
C ALA A 215 -13.36 -3.88 9.99
N LEU A 216 -12.34 -4.49 10.60
CA LEU A 216 -11.09 -4.87 9.92
C LEU A 216 -11.33 -5.79 8.72
N GLY A 217 -12.15 -6.81 8.90
CA GLY A 217 -12.41 -7.77 7.83
C GLY A 217 -13.36 -7.20 6.78
N VAL A 218 -14.55 -6.77 7.16
CA VAL A 218 -15.61 -6.36 6.22
C VAL A 218 -15.25 -5.02 5.55
N ALA A 219 -14.94 -3.99 6.34
CA ALA A 219 -14.62 -2.67 5.79
C ALA A 219 -13.17 -2.60 5.28
N GLY A 220 -12.18 -2.98 6.10
CA GLY A 220 -10.77 -2.83 5.78
C GLY A 220 -10.23 -3.83 4.75
N SER A 221 -10.82 -5.01 4.62
CA SER A 221 -10.38 -6.04 3.67
C SER A 221 -11.43 -6.41 2.63
N GLY A 222 -12.71 -6.29 2.90
CA GLY A 222 -13.80 -6.55 1.95
C GLY A 222 -14.11 -5.34 1.09
N LEU A 223 -14.86 -4.38 1.66
CA LEU A 223 -15.36 -3.20 0.93
C LEU A 223 -14.24 -2.31 0.41
N ALA A 224 -13.15 -2.18 1.17
CA ALA A 224 -12.01 -1.35 0.75
C ALA A 224 -11.43 -1.80 -0.59
N TYR A 225 -11.35 -3.09 -0.88
CA TYR A 225 -10.88 -3.57 -2.18
C TYR A 225 -11.83 -3.19 -3.32
N VAL A 226 -13.14 -3.22 -3.07
CA VAL A 226 -14.14 -2.80 -4.08
C VAL A 226 -14.04 -1.30 -4.33
N TRP A 227 -13.99 -0.48 -3.27
CA TRP A 227 -13.82 0.96 -3.41
C TRP A 227 -12.53 1.31 -4.13
N ASN A 228 -11.42 0.65 -3.76
CA ASN A 228 -10.13 0.86 -4.42
C ASN A 228 -10.21 0.54 -5.92
N THR A 229 -10.81 -0.59 -6.29
CA THR A 229 -10.96 -0.99 -7.70
C THR A 229 -11.79 0.05 -8.47
N ASN A 230 -12.91 0.51 -7.90
CA ASN A 230 -13.75 1.52 -8.52
C ASN A 230 -13.02 2.86 -8.67
N VAL A 231 -12.27 3.28 -7.65
CA VAL A 231 -11.48 4.53 -7.70
C VAL A 231 -10.37 4.42 -8.76
N VAL A 232 -9.67 3.30 -8.82
CA VAL A 232 -8.64 3.04 -9.85
C VAL A 232 -9.23 3.06 -11.26
N ALA A 233 -10.39 2.44 -11.46
CA ALA A 233 -11.06 2.40 -12.76
C ALA A 233 -11.47 3.78 -13.26
N HIS A 234 -11.91 4.68 -12.38
CA HIS A 234 -12.42 5.99 -12.76
C HIS A 234 -11.37 7.11 -12.74
N TRP A 235 -10.46 7.08 -11.79
CA TRP A 235 -9.46 8.14 -11.61
C TRP A 235 -8.05 7.74 -12.06
N GLY A 236 -7.85 6.47 -12.40
CA GLY A 236 -6.54 5.91 -12.71
C GLY A 236 -5.72 5.58 -11.46
N ALA A 237 -4.76 4.67 -11.62
CA ALA A 237 -3.93 4.16 -10.51
C ALA A 237 -3.16 5.27 -9.80
N THR A 238 -2.65 6.26 -10.54
CA THR A 238 -1.86 7.37 -9.98
C THR A 238 -2.67 8.25 -9.02
N ASN A 239 -3.93 8.54 -9.36
CA ASN A 239 -4.80 9.33 -8.49
C ASN A 239 -5.33 8.49 -7.32
N ALA A 240 -5.68 7.23 -7.56
CA ALA A 240 -6.10 6.31 -6.51
C ALA A 240 -5.02 6.12 -5.44
N SER A 241 -3.74 6.06 -5.82
CA SER A 241 -2.63 5.89 -4.87
C SER A 241 -2.48 7.05 -3.88
N THR A 242 -3.13 8.21 -4.10
CA THR A 242 -3.11 9.31 -3.13
C THR A 242 -3.82 8.96 -1.81
N VAL A 243 -4.64 7.91 -1.80
CA VAL A 243 -5.25 7.41 -0.56
C VAL A 243 -4.19 7.05 0.49
N THR A 244 -3.02 6.58 0.07
CA THR A 244 -1.92 6.23 0.99
C THR A 244 -1.36 7.42 1.77
N TYR A 245 -1.58 8.65 1.29
CA TYR A 245 -1.20 9.87 2.02
C TYR A 245 -2.20 10.23 3.12
N LEU A 246 -3.48 9.85 2.95
CA LEU A 246 -4.53 10.10 3.93
C LEU A 246 -4.55 9.05 5.04
N THR A 247 -4.10 7.83 4.76
CA THR A 247 -4.08 6.73 5.73
C THR A 247 -3.38 7.10 7.04
N PRO A 248 -2.13 7.64 7.06
CA PRO A 248 -1.49 8.03 8.31
C PRO A 248 -2.18 9.23 8.99
N VAL A 249 -2.78 10.15 8.23
CA VAL A 249 -3.53 11.28 8.80
C VAL A 249 -4.73 10.75 9.59
N VAL A 250 -5.48 9.82 9.01
CA VAL A 250 -6.62 9.19 9.68
C VAL A 250 -6.17 8.34 10.87
N GLY A 251 -5.14 7.50 10.70
CA GLY A 251 -4.64 6.62 11.76
C GLY A 251 -4.13 7.40 12.97
N VAL A 252 -3.34 8.45 12.73
CA VAL A 252 -2.84 9.35 13.77
C VAL A 252 -3.99 10.10 14.45
N ALA A 253 -4.90 10.68 13.69
CA ALA A 253 -6.05 11.41 14.25
C ALA A 253 -6.91 10.49 15.15
N LEU A 254 -7.18 9.27 14.74
CA LEU A 254 -7.94 8.29 15.52
C LEU A 254 -7.15 7.79 16.73
N GLY A 255 -5.85 7.57 16.61
CA GLY A 255 -4.98 7.21 17.74
C GLY A 255 -5.02 8.26 18.85
N ILE A 256 -4.95 9.55 18.48
CA ILE A 256 -5.04 10.65 19.46
C ILE A 256 -6.45 10.73 20.05
N THR A 257 -7.48 10.81 19.20
CA THR A 257 -8.84 11.18 19.63
C THR A 257 -9.58 10.04 20.33
N VAL A 258 -9.33 8.78 19.95
CA VAL A 258 -10.03 7.60 20.48
C VAL A 258 -9.20 6.88 21.54
N LEU A 259 -7.89 6.71 21.31
CA LEU A 259 -7.02 5.96 22.21
C LEU A 259 -6.22 6.86 23.17
N GLY A 260 -6.27 8.19 23.00
CA GLY A 260 -5.49 9.12 23.82
C GLY A 260 -3.97 9.00 23.62
N GLU A 261 -3.54 8.50 22.45
CA GLU A 261 -2.12 8.31 22.14
C GLU A 261 -1.38 9.65 22.13
N ARG A 262 -0.17 9.65 22.69
CA ARG A 262 0.71 10.83 22.67
C ARG A 262 1.65 10.75 21.49
N ILE A 263 1.61 11.76 20.64
CA ILE A 263 2.50 11.89 19.50
C ILE A 263 3.69 12.74 19.86
N THR A 264 4.85 12.32 19.38
CA THR A 264 6.07 13.10 19.49
C THR A 264 6.31 13.87 18.18
N TRP A 265 7.01 15.01 18.26
CA TRP A 265 7.24 15.88 17.10
C TRP A 265 7.91 15.17 15.91
N SER A 266 8.74 14.16 16.17
CA SER A 266 9.47 13.41 15.14
C SER A 266 8.53 12.59 14.24
N GLU A 267 7.39 12.12 14.75
CA GLU A 267 6.44 11.30 14.01
C GLU A 267 5.73 12.10 12.89
N PRO A 268 5.05 13.24 13.16
CA PRO A 268 4.41 14.01 12.09
C PRO A 268 5.43 14.67 11.15
N VAL A 269 6.58 15.11 11.66
CA VAL A 269 7.63 15.71 10.82
C VAL A 269 8.21 14.65 9.88
N GLY A 270 8.57 13.48 10.38
CA GLY A 270 9.08 12.39 9.57
C GLY A 270 8.05 11.87 8.56
N ALA A 271 6.77 11.75 8.95
CA ALA A 271 5.68 11.40 8.05
C ALA A 271 5.54 12.40 6.90
N MET A 272 5.63 13.70 7.18
CA MET A 272 5.60 14.75 6.15
C MET A 272 6.76 14.60 5.16
N ILE A 273 7.97 14.33 5.66
CA ILE A 273 9.15 14.13 4.80
C ILE A 273 8.97 12.87 3.94
N VAL A 274 8.43 11.77 4.48
CA VAL A 274 8.09 10.56 3.70
C VAL A 274 7.12 10.89 2.58
N VAL A 275 6.03 11.61 2.88
CA VAL A 275 5.02 12.02 1.88
C VAL A 275 5.65 12.89 0.78
N VAL A 276 6.50 13.85 1.15
CA VAL A 276 7.24 14.69 0.19
C VAL A 276 8.15 13.83 -0.69
N GLY A 277 8.91 12.90 -0.12
CA GLY A 277 9.76 11.95 -0.86
C GLY A 277 8.96 11.13 -1.88
N ILE A 278 7.80 10.61 -1.49
CA ILE A 278 6.90 9.87 -2.38
C ILE A 278 6.37 10.81 -3.50
N ALA A 279 5.96 12.03 -3.18
CA ALA A 279 5.46 12.99 -4.16
C ALA A 279 6.54 13.38 -5.21
N ILE A 280 7.80 13.52 -4.78
CA ILE A 280 8.95 13.73 -5.68
C ILE A 280 9.15 12.50 -6.57
N SER A 281 9.17 11.30 -6.00
CA SER A 281 9.39 10.05 -6.75
C SER A 281 8.31 9.77 -7.80
N GLN A 282 7.08 10.25 -7.57
CA GLN A 282 5.96 10.15 -8.51
C GLN A 282 5.93 11.29 -9.54
N GLY A 283 6.91 12.21 -9.52
CA GLY A 283 6.99 13.35 -10.43
C GLY A 283 5.91 14.42 -10.21
N ARG A 284 5.20 14.38 -9.08
CA ARG A 284 4.17 15.38 -8.71
C ARG A 284 4.79 16.72 -8.31
N ILE A 285 5.99 16.68 -7.72
CA ILE A 285 6.81 17.85 -7.43
C ILE A 285 7.92 17.86 -8.48
N ARG A 286 7.83 18.74 -9.48
CA ARG A 286 8.89 18.94 -10.48
C ARG A 286 10.06 19.63 -9.80
N THR A 287 11.13 18.92 -9.51
CA THR A 287 12.43 19.56 -9.35
C THR A 287 12.78 20.19 -10.71
N ARG A 288 13.00 21.52 -10.72
CA ARG A 288 13.25 22.33 -11.93
C ARG A 288 14.20 21.57 -12.88
N ARG A 289 13.66 21.13 -14.03
CA ARG A 289 14.52 20.76 -15.16
C ARG A 289 15.20 22.02 -15.64
N SER A 290 16.52 22.06 -15.60
CA SER A 290 17.30 22.91 -16.48
C SER A 290 16.91 22.53 -17.92
N THR A 291 16.17 23.37 -18.57
CA THR A 291 15.87 23.27 -20.01
C THR A 291 17.20 23.17 -20.75
N PRO A 292 17.46 22.15 -21.57
CA PRO A 292 18.61 22.17 -22.45
C PRO A 292 18.45 23.41 -23.33
N ALA A 293 19.46 24.24 -23.37
CA ALA A 293 19.51 25.39 -24.26
C ALA A 293 19.25 24.90 -25.70
N HIS A 294 18.18 25.40 -26.30
CA HIS A 294 17.87 25.18 -27.70
C HIS A 294 19.10 25.72 -28.48
N PRO A 295 19.75 24.91 -29.33
CA PRO A 295 20.81 25.45 -30.15
C PRO A 295 20.19 26.54 -31.05
N LEU A 296 20.72 27.74 -30.92
CA LEU A 296 20.36 28.87 -31.76
C LEU A 296 20.53 28.43 -33.24
N ASN A 297 19.40 28.40 -33.95
CA ASN A 297 19.37 28.24 -35.37
C ASN A 297 20.23 29.36 -35.99
N THR A 298 21.37 29.03 -36.52
CA THR A 298 22.19 29.91 -37.33
C THR A 298 21.44 30.16 -38.65
N PRO A 299 21.08 31.42 -38.98
CA PRO A 299 20.50 31.71 -40.28
C PRO A 299 21.61 31.83 -41.30
N GLY A 300 21.60 31.03 -42.32
CA GLY A 300 22.40 31.25 -43.50
C GLY A 300 23.05 30.04 -44.12
N GLN A 301 22.35 29.37 -44.99
CA GLN A 301 22.93 28.87 -46.23
C GLN A 301 21.87 28.80 -47.32
N GLY A 302 22.10 29.54 -48.37
CA GLY A 302 21.30 29.95 -49.47
C GLY A 302 20.54 28.88 -50.21
N GLN A 303 19.32 29.20 -50.51
CA GLN A 303 18.55 28.59 -51.56
C GLN A 303 19.23 28.90 -52.90
N ARG A 304 19.76 27.87 -53.61
CA ARG A 304 20.00 27.92 -55.04
C ARG A 304 18.68 27.59 -55.75
N PRO A 305 18.22 28.41 -56.70
CA PRO A 305 17.06 28.08 -57.50
C PRO A 305 17.46 27.04 -58.56
N ASP A 306 16.79 25.88 -58.58
CA ASP A 306 16.89 24.89 -59.63
C ASP A 306 15.98 25.31 -60.78
N ARG A 307 16.61 25.68 -61.91
CA ARG A 307 15.97 25.90 -63.20
C ARG A 307 15.93 24.55 -63.93
N ARG A 308 14.75 24.11 -64.29
CA ARG A 308 14.36 23.50 -65.57
C ARG A 308 13.15 22.62 -65.44
N SER A 309 12.03 23.20 -65.80
CA SER A 309 10.90 22.45 -66.34
C SER A 309 10.73 22.84 -67.80
N VAL A 310 10.81 21.88 -68.70
CA VAL A 310 10.34 22.01 -70.06
C VAL A 310 9.38 20.83 -70.30
N PRO A 311 8.14 21.08 -70.70
CA PRO A 311 7.22 20.03 -71.03
C PRO A 311 7.43 19.58 -72.49
N ALA A 312 7.44 18.27 -72.77
CA ALA A 312 7.27 17.71 -74.11
C ALA A 312 5.88 17.08 -74.24
N GLN A 313 5.13 17.61 -75.19
CA GLN A 313 3.91 17.07 -75.75
C GLN A 313 4.21 15.82 -76.59
N SER A 314 3.40 14.81 -76.47
CA SER A 314 2.72 14.07 -77.56
C SER A 314 1.94 12.90 -76.93
#